data_981f11706db96df2bd52e654e4906eda
#
_entry.id   981f11706db96df2bd52e654e4906eda
#
_cell.length_a   1.000
_cell.length_b   1.000
_cell.length_c   1.000
_cell.angle_alpha   90.00
_cell.angle_beta   90.00
_cell.angle_gamma   90.00
#
_symmetry.space_group_name_H-M   'P 1'
#
loop_
_entity.id
_entity.type
_entity.pdbx_description
1 polymer ?
#
loop_
_entity_poly.entity_id
_entity_poly.type
_entity_poly.pdbx_seq_one_letter_code
_entity_poly.pdbx_strand_id
1 'polypeptide(L)'
;LLLTLNLLAKTIDIKLSWQKSGMWLVHAGLVVLFAGEFVAGMMQVDTNLSIEVGQTVNFVQSYKQMELAVIDVTDPTWDEVYSVPDTRLAKGGAVAIPGTPITLNVKKFYANAELSNQGPGAPPSLATAGIGAGVSVEERPVVSADNEINQTSAFVEPVAGGRSYGTWLVSV
;
A
#
# COMPACT_ATOMS: atom_id res chain seq x y z
N LEU A 1 -18.11 1.37 -19.45
CA LEU A 1 -17.34 1.47 -20.70
C LEU A 1 -18.23 1.33 -21.95
N LEU A 2 -19.01 0.24 -22.11
CA LEU A 2 -19.90 0.03 -23.28
C LEU A 2 -20.95 1.14 -23.42
N LEU A 3 -21.53 1.60 -22.31
CA LEU A 3 -22.52 2.67 -22.31
C LEU A 3 -21.90 4.00 -22.76
N THR A 4 -20.70 4.30 -22.29
CA THR A 4 -19.95 5.52 -22.66
C THR A 4 -19.58 5.50 -24.15
N LEU A 5 -19.14 4.36 -24.69
CA LEU A 5 -18.83 4.19 -26.11
C LEU A 5 -20.09 4.38 -26.99
N ASN A 6 -21.23 3.82 -26.58
CA ASN A 6 -22.49 3.99 -27.28
C ASN A 6 -22.95 5.46 -27.27
N LEU A 7 -22.83 6.11 -26.12
CA LEU A 7 -23.16 7.54 -25.98
C LEU A 7 -22.29 8.42 -26.87
N LEU A 8 -20.98 8.15 -26.93
CA LEU A 8 -20.03 8.84 -27.80
C LEU A 8 -20.39 8.65 -29.27
N ALA A 9 -20.66 7.41 -29.72
CA ALA A 9 -21.06 7.12 -31.07
C ALA A 9 -22.34 7.85 -31.47
N LYS A 10 -23.35 7.86 -30.56
CA LYS A 10 -24.59 8.63 -30.77
C LYS A 10 -24.37 10.13 -30.81
N THR A 11 -23.44 10.65 -29.99
CA THR A 11 -23.12 12.08 -29.99
C THR A 11 -22.51 12.53 -31.32
N ILE A 12 -21.67 11.70 -31.93
CA ILE A 12 -21.06 11.97 -33.24
C ILE A 12 -22.10 11.94 -34.38
N ASP A 13 -23.09 11.05 -34.30
CA ASP A 13 -24.16 10.93 -35.30
C ASP A 13 -25.16 12.12 -35.32
N ILE A 14 -25.21 12.90 -34.21
CA ILE A 14 -26.11 14.03 -34.13
C ILE A 14 -25.53 15.20 -34.92
N LYS A 15 -26.18 15.57 -36.02
CA LYS A 15 -25.82 16.76 -36.81
C LYS A 15 -25.87 18.01 -35.94
N LEU A 16 -24.77 18.75 -35.89
CA LEU A 16 -24.65 19.99 -35.15
C LEU A 16 -25.59 21.03 -35.75
N SER A 17 -26.59 21.48 -34.99
CA SER A 17 -27.56 22.50 -35.38
C SER A 17 -28.00 23.27 -34.13
N TRP A 18 -28.26 24.58 -34.30
CA TRP A 18 -28.77 25.45 -33.21
C TRP A 18 -30.05 24.87 -32.58
N GLN A 19 -30.92 24.26 -33.38
CA GLN A 19 -32.17 23.68 -32.90
C GLN A 19 -31.95 22.41 -32.07
N LYS A 20 -30.79 21.76 -32.18
CA LYS A 20 -30.40 20.55 -31.46
C LYS A 20 -29.33 20.78 -30.38
N SER A 21 -29.00 22.06 -30.13
CA SER A 21 -27.94 22.43 -29.16
C SER A 21 -28.17 21.86 -27.76
N GLY A 22 -29.42 21.84 -27.28
CA GLY A 22 -29.78 21.27 -25.99
C GLY A 22 -29.50 19.79 -25.91
N MET A 23 -29.81 19.02 -26.97
CA MET A 23 -29.52 17.58 -27.01
C MET A 23 -28.01 17.32 -27.03
N TRP A 24 -27.24 18.12 -27.76
CA TRP A 24 -25.79 18.07 -27.78
C TRP A 24 -25.19 18.35 -26.40
N LEU A 25 -25.72 19.36 -25.70
CA LEU A 25 -25.26 19.75 -24.36
C LEU A 25 -25.48 18.63 -23.34
N VAL A 26 -26.66 17.98 -23.39
CA VAL A 26 -26.98 16.86 -22.50
C VAL A 26 -26.05 15.67 -22.77
N HIS A 27 -25.82 15.30 -24.03
CA HIS A 27 -24.91 14.18 -24.34
C HIS A 27 -23.47 14.48 -23.97
N ALA A 28 -22.98 15.69 -24.25
CA ALA A 28 -21.65 16.12 -23.84
C ALA A 28 -21.51 16.12 -22.31
N GLY A 29 -22.52 16.61 -21.57
CA GLY A 29 -22.54 16.59 -20.12
C GLY A 29 -22.45 15.17 -19.55
N LEU A 30 -23.21 14.21 -20.11
CA LEU A 30 -23.15 12.81 -19.72
C LEU A 30 -21.78 12.18 -20.01
N VAL A 31 -21.16 12.48 -21.15
CA VAL A 31 -19.81 12.00 -21.48
C VAL A 31 -18.80 12.52 -20.47
N VAL A 32 -18.85 13.82 -20.12
CA VAL A 32 -17.97 14.42 -19.13
C VAL A 32 -18.19 13.81 -17.73
N LEU A 33 -19.45 13.56 -17.37
CA LEU A 33 -19.79 12.92 -16.09
C LEU A 33 -19.19 11.51 -16.00
N PHE A 34 -19.38 10.67 -17.01
CA PHE A 34 -18.82 9.32 -17.01
C PHE A 34 -17.29 9.31 -17.08
N ALA A 35 -16.69 10.24 -17.81
CA ALA A 35 -15.24 10.39 -17.84
C ALA A 35 -14.70 10.82 -16.48
N GLY A 36 -15.37 11.77 -15.82
CA GLY A 36 -15.04 12.21 -14.48
C GLY A 36 -15.12 11.10 -13.43
N GLU A 37 -16.21 10.32 -13.46
CA GLU A 37 -16.39 9.18 -12.57
C GLU A 37 -15.31 8.11 -12.78
N PHE A 38 -14.97 7.83 -14.04
CA PHE A 38 -13.89 6.90 -14.36
C PHE A 38 -12.54 7.36 -13.81
N VAL A 39 -12.19 8.65 -14.01
CA VAL A 39 -10.94 9.22 -13.49
C VAL A 39 -10.94 9.25 -11.97
N ALA A 40 -12.07 9.66 -11.35
CA ALA A 40 -12.21 9.67 -9.90
C ALA A 40 -12.01 8.26 -9.30
N GLY A 41 -12.65 7.23 -9.89
CA GLY A 41 -12.50 5.86 -9.43
C GLY A 41 -11.08 5.30 -9.60
N MET A 42 -10.32 5.76 -10.61
CA MET A 42 -8.91 5.39 -10.77
C MET A 42 -7.97 6.07 -9.76
N MET A 43 -8.35 7.26 -9.27
CA MET A 43 -7.51 8.07 -8.37
C MET A 43 -7.96 7.99 -6.91
N GLN A 44 -9.05 7.30 -6.63
CA GLN A 44 -9.59 7.16 -5.28
C GLN A 44 -8.63 6.36 -4.41
N VAL A 45 -8.35 6.89 -3.21
CA VAL A 45 -7.59 6.22 -2.16
C VAL A 45 -8.50 6.09 -0.95
N ASP A 46 -8.91 4.87 -0.67
CA ASP A 46 -9.73 4.57 0.50
C ASP A 46 -8.85 4.35 1.73
N THR A 47 -9.19 5.02 2.82
CA THR A 47 -8.49 4.90 4.09
C THR A 47 -9.49 4.78 5.23
N ASN A 48 -9.09 4.10 6.29
CA ASN A 48 -9.87 3.98 7.50
C ASN A 48 -9.23 4.74 8.65
N LEU A 49 -10.07 5.38 9.45
CA LEU A 49 -9.70 6.02 10.70
C LEU A 49 -10.50 5.37 11.82
N SER A 50 -9.81 4.72 12.75
CA SER A 50 -10.42 4.17 13.97
C SER A 50 -10.05 5.05 15.15
N ILE A 51 -11.06 5.59 15.85
CA ILE A 51 -10.86 6.46 17.02
C ILE A 51 -11.71 5.92 18.17
N GLU A 52 -11.09 5.63 19.30
CA GLU A 52 -11.80 5.30 20.53
C GLU A 52 -12.25 6.57 21.26
N VAL A 53 -13.30 6.44 22.06
CA VAL A 53 -13.84 7.60 22.81
C VAL A 53 -12.78 8.15 23.77
N GLY A 54 -12.45 9.45 23.59
CA GLY A 54 -11.43 10.14 24.39
C GLY A 54 -10.03 10.09 23.81
N GLN A 55 -9.80 9.39 22.69
CA GLN A 55 -8.53 9.39 21.97
C GLN A 55 -8.44 10.48 20.92
N THR A 56 -7.20 10.86 20.62
CA THR A 56 -6.86 11.71 19.48
C THR A 56 -5.92 10.93 18.57
N VAL A 57 -6.24 10.82 17.28
CA VAL A 57 -5.46 10.10 16.28
C VAL A 57 -5.11 11.05 15.15
N ASN A 58 -3.86 11.03 14.70
CA ASN A 58 -3.32 11.88 13.64
C ASN A 58 -2.89 11.11 12.38
N PHE A 59 -3.29 9.84 12.26
CA PHE A 59 -2.98 8.99 11.11
C PHE A 59 -4.23 8.25 10.61
N VAL A 60 -4.20 7.84 9.36
CA VAL A 60 -5.20 6.97 8.73
C VAL A 60 -4.54 5.69 8.26
N GLN A 61 -5.30 4.61 8.20
CA GLN A 61 -4.83 3.31 7.72
C GLN A 61 -5.35 3.06 6.31
N SER A 62 -4.47 2.63 5.41
CA SER A 62 -4.82 2.17 4.08
C SER A 62 -4.71 0.65 4.01
N TYR A 63 -5.65 0.00 3.32
CA TYR A 63 -5.55 -1.45 3.04
C TYR A 63 -4.72 -1.78 1.80
N LYS A 64 -4.45 -0.78 0.97
CA LYS A 64 -3.72 -0.96 -0.32
C LYS A 64 -2.29 -0.45 -0.29
N GLN A 65 -1.97 0.43 0.67
CA GLN A 65 -0.64 1.01 0.82
C GLN A 65 -0.09 0.61 2.18
N MET A 66 0.98 -0.15 2.16
CA MET A 66 1.62 -0.63 3.37
C MET A 66 2.90 0.16 3.64
N GLU A 67 3.22 0.32 4.91
CA GLU A 67 4.46 0.96 5.34
C GLU A 67 5.04 0.22 6.53
N LEU A 68 6.35 0.28 6.66
CA LEU A 68 7.04 -0.14 7.87
C LEU A 68 7.18 1.07 8.80
N ALA A 69 6.46 1.07 9.90
CA ALA A 69 6.59 2.08 10.93
C ALA A 69 7.74 1.71 11.88
N VAL A 70 8.69 2.61 12.03
CA VAL A 70 9.71 2.56 13.08
C VAL A 70 9.30 3.56 14.15
N ILE A 71 9.04 3.07 15.34
CA ILE A 71 8.49 3.88 16.44
C ILE A 71 9.57 4.07 17.49
N ASP A 72 9.93 5.32 17.76
CA ASP A 72 10.77 5.71 18.88
C ASP A 72 9.87 6.05 20.09
N VAL A 73 9.97 5.23 21.11
CA VAL A 73 9.21 5.34 22.37
C VAL A 73 10.04 5.92 23.50
N THR A 74 11.12 6.63 23.20
CA THR A 74 12.06 7.16 24.21
C THR A 74 11.42 8.30 25.01
N ASP A 75 10.57 9.12 24.39
CA ASP A 75 9.82 10.15 25.08
C ASP A 75 8.57 9.53 25.74
N PRO A 76 8.32 9.75 27.05
CA PRO A 76 7.17 9.17 27.73
C PRO A 76 5.83 9.82 27.39
N THR A 77 5.82 10.93 26.65
CA THR A 77 4.62 11.72 26.35
C THR A 77 4.13 11.58 24.91
N TRP A 78 5.01 11.22 23.97
CA TRP A 78 4.68 10.98 22.58
C TRP A 78 5.63 9.96 21.94
N ASP A 79 5.14 9.26 20.95
CA ASP A 79 5.92 8.40 20.09
C ASP A 79 6.36 9.18 18.84
N GLU A 80 7.60 9.03 18.44
CA GLU A 80 8.08 9.53 17.15
C GLU A 80 8.06 8.40 16.12
N VAL A 81 7.27 8.57 15.07
CA VAL A 81 7.02 7.52 14.06
C VAL A 81 7.69 7.89 12.75
N TYR A 82 8.56 7.00 12.28
CA TYR A 82 9.21 7.09 10.97
C TYR A 82 8.61 6.05 10.04
N SER A 83 7.92 6.51 8.99
CA SER A 83 7.30 5.66 7.99
C SER A 83 8.27 5.35 6.85
N VAL A 84 8.37 4.09 6.48
CA VAL A 84 9.10 3.60 5.31
C VAL A 84 8.09 2.94 4.37
N PRO A 85 7.68 3.61 3.28
CA PRO A 85 6.69 3.06 2.35
C PRO A 85 7.14 1.74 1.71
N ASP A 86 6.20 0.86 1.40
CA ASP A 86 6.41 -0.41 0.71
C ASP A 86 7.20 -0.25 -0.61
N THR A 87 6.92 0.82 -1.35
CA THR A 87 7.64 1.18 -2.58
C THR A 87 9.14 1.45 -2.35
N ARG A 88 9.52 1.87 -1.14
CA ARG A 88 10.93 2.03 -0.74
C ARG A 88 11.50 0.68 -0.28
N LEU A 89 10.73 -0.12 0.45
CA LEU A 89 11.12 -1.47 0.86
C LEU A 89 11.36 -2.38 -0.34
N ALA A 90 10.51 -2.28 -1.36
CA ALA A 90 10.62 -3.07 -2.61
C ALA A 90 11.94 -2.83 -3.37
N LYS A 91 12.54 -1.65 -3.23
CA LYS A 91 13.85 -1.34 -3.83
C LYS A 91 15.01 -2.05 -3.12
N GLY A 92 14.78 -2.56 -1.92
CA GLY A 92 15.82 -3.20 -1.10
C GLY A 92 16.92 -2.23 -0.62
N GLY A 93 17.97 -2.82 -0.04
CA GLY A 93 19.15 -2.08 0.39
C GLY A 93 18.96 -1.29 1.69
N ALA A 94 19.83 -0.33 1.93
CA ALA A 94 19.88 0.43 3.18
C ALA A 94 18.89 1.59 3.19
N VAL A 95 18.13 1.72 4.28
CA VAL A 95 17.21 2.83 4.58
C VAL A 95 17.66 3.45 5.89
N ALA A 96 18.21 4.65 5.84
CA ALA A 96 18.54 5.41 7.05
C ALA A 96 17.25 5.96 7.68
N ILE A 97 17.13 5.82 8.99
CA ILE A 97 16.01 6.39 9.76
C ILE A 97 16.45 7.79 10.22
N PRO A 98 15.78 8.86 9.75
CA PRO A 98 16.15 10.23 10.09
C PRO A 98 16.20 10.44 11.62
N GLY A 99 17.11 11.30 12.08
CA GLY A 99 17.22 11.63 13.51
C GLY A 99 17.80 10.52 14.39
N THR A 100 18.04 9.33 13.86
CA THR A 100 18.55 8.17 14.63
C THR A 100 19.86 7.63 14.02
N PRO A 101 20.68 6.90 14.80
CA PRO A 101 21.84 6.19 14.26
C PRO A 101 21.47 4.87 13.56
N ILE A 102 20.17 4.60 13.34
CA ILE A 102 19.64 3.33 12.84
C ILE A 102 19.58 3.35 11.32
N THR A 103 20.07 2.29 10.70
CA THR A 103 19.89 1.98 9.30
C THR A 103 19.20 0.63 9.19
N LEU A 104 18.12 0.54 8.43
CA LEU A 104 17.44 -0.71 8.12
C LEU A 104 17.97 -1.24 6.78
N ASN A 105 18.60 -2.41 6.80
CA ASN A 105 18.98 -3.13 5.60
C ASN A 105 17.84 -4.04 5.18
N VAL A 106 17.14 -3.69 4.11
CA VAL A 106 16.07 -4.52 3.55
C VAL A 106 16.72 -5.65 2.74
N LYS A 107 16.62 -6.89 3.25
CA LYS A 107 17.19 -8.09 2.63
C LYS A 107 16.28 -8.66 1.55
N LYS A 108 14.99 -8.69 1.81
CA LYS A 108 13.97 -9.16 0.87
C LYS A 108 12.61 -8.54 1.19
N PHE A 109 11.86 -8.26 0.16
CA PHE A 109 10.50 -7.73 0.26
C PHE A 109 9.56 -8.62 -0.55
N TYR A 110 8.35 -8.80 -0.06
CA TYR A 110 7.25 -9.49 -0.70
C TYR A 110 6.02 -8.59 -0.67
N ALA A 111 5.49 -8.28 -1.83
CA ALA A 111 4.26 -7.50 -1.93
C ALA A 111 3.05 -8.31 -1.44
N ASN A 112 3.08 -9.64 -1.61
CA ASN A 112 2.12 -10.57 -1.04
C ASN A 112 2.84 -11.89 -0.72
N ALA A 113 2.65 -12.42 0.47
CA ALA A 113 3.29 -13.64 0.93
C ALA A 113 2.33 -14.48 1.76
N GLU A 114 2.58 -15.79 1.78
CA GLU A 114 1.99 -16.72 2.74
C GLU A 114 3.03 -17.08 3.78
N LEU A 115 2.65 -16.92 5.04
CA LEU A 115 3.49 -17.26 6.18
C LEU A 115 3.02 -18.58 6.79
N SER A 116 3.95 -19.50 7.00
CA SER A 116 3.68 -20.78 7.64
C SER A 116 4.80 -21.15 8.63
N ASN A 117 4.48 -22.00 9.59
CA ASN A 117 5.53 -22.55 10.45
C ASN A 117 6.50 -23.38 9.61
N GLN A 118 7.80 -23.23 9.89
CA GLN A 118 8.83 -23.98 9.20
C GLN A 118 8.68 -25.47 9.51
N GLY A 119 8.34 -26.25 8.47
CA GLY A 119 8.21 -27.70 8.55
C GLY A 119 9.55 -28.43 8.37
N PRO A 120 9.59 -29.75 8.62
CA PRO A 120 10.78 -30.56 8.36
C PRO A 120 11.19 -30.49 6.88
N GLY A 121 12.44 -30.08 6.61
CA GLY A 121 12.99 -29.99 5.26
C GLY A 121 12.71 -28.67 4.55
N ALA A 122 12.03 -27.71 5.18
CA ALA A 122 11.87 -26.37 4.64
C ALA A 122 13.22 -25.63 4.59
N PRO A 123 13.45 -24.75 3.59
CA PRO A 123 14.64 -23.92 3.55
C PRO A 123 14.71 -23.04 4.80
N PRO A 124 15.92 -22.74 5.30
CA PRO A 124 16.06 -21.88 6.47
C PRO A 124 15.48 -20.49 6.22
N SER A 125 14.83 -19.93 7.24
CA SER A 125 14.36 -18.55 7.20
C SER A 125 15.53 -17.59 7.01
N LEU A 126 15.30 -16.47 6.33
CA LEU A 126 16.27 -15.36 6.30
C LEU A 126 16.32 -14.62 7.64
N ALA A 127 15.30 -14.75 8.47
CA ALA A 127 15.31 -14.14 9.80
C ALA A 127 16.26 -14.89 10.72
N THR A 128 17.08 -14.15 11.45
CA THR A 128 18.02 -14.66 12.47
C THR A 128 17.60 -14.26 13.87
N ALA A 129 16.53 -13.45 13.99
CA ALA A 129 16.01 -12.95 15.25
C ALA A 129 14.48 -12.99 15.27
N GLY A 130 13.92 -13.06 16.49
CA GLY A 130 12.49 -13.11 16.72
C GLY A 130 11.83 -14.43 16.26
N ILE A 131 10.51 -14.44 16.29
CA ILE A 131 9.70 -15.60 15.88
C ILE A 131 9.84 -15.93 14.39
N GLY A 132 10.19 -14.94 13.57
CA GLY A 132 10.38 -15.10 12.13
C GLY A 132 11.47 -16.10 11.74
N ALA A 133 12.41 -16.44 12.65
CA ALA A 133 13.44 -17.43 12.43
C ALA A 133 12.84 -18.86 12.22
N GLY A 134 11.64 -19.12 12.74
CA GLY A 134 10.90 -20.36 12.56
C GLY A 134 9.78 -20.29 11.52
N VAL A 135 9.74 -19.24 10.70
CA VAL A 135 8.68 -19.00 9.71
C VAL A 135 9.21 -19.19 8.30
N SER A 136 8.49 -19.96 7.51
CA SER A 136 8.64 -20.04 6.05
C SER A 136 7.80 -18.97 5.41
N VAL A 137 8.38 -18.29 4.42
CA VAL A 137 7.71 -17.22 3.64
C VAL A 137 7.67 -17.67 2.18
N GLU A 138 6.47 -17.80 1.64
CA GLU A 138 6.24 -18.13 0.24
C GLU A 138 5.60 -16.95 -0.47
N GLU A 139 6.20 -16.53 -1.59
CA GLU A 139 5.69 -15.45 -2.39
C GLU A 139 4.38 -15.86 -3.08
N ARG A 140 3.38 -15.00 -3.03
CA ARG A 140 2.07 -15.17 -3.67
C ARG A 140 1.81 -14.08 -4.70
N PRO A 141 0.99 -14.35 -5.72
CA PRO A 141 0.55 -13.30 -6.63
C PRO A 141 -0.11 -12.14 -5.87
N VAL A 142 0.18 -10.91 -6.30
CA VAL A 142 -0.50 -9.73 -5.76
C VAL A 142 -1.96 -9.76 -6.14
N VAL A 143 -2.84 -9.57 -5.17
CA VAL A 143 -4.28 -9.46 -5.37
C VAL A 143 -4.68 -7.98 -5.44
N SER A 144 -5.59 -7.65 -6.36
CA SER A 144 -6.05 -6.29 -6.62
C SER A 144 -7.53 -6.09 -6.34
N ALA A 145 -8.26 -7.17 -6.00
CA ALA A 145 -9.68 -7.10 -5.65
C ALA A 145 -9.90 -6.34 -4.34
N ASP A 146 -10.98 -5.57 -4.26
CA ASP A 146 -11.24 -4.69 -3.10
C ASP A 146 -11.55 -5.45 -1.80
N ASN A 147 -11.90 -6.73 -1.90
CA ASN A 147 -12.19 -7.61 -0.76
C ASN A 147 -11.02 -8.53 -0.37
N GLU A 148 -9.85 -8.36 -0.98
CA GLU A 148 -8.66 -9.15 -0.71
C GLU A 148 -7.54 -8.25 -0.22
N ILE A 149 -6.76 -8.76 0.73
CA ILE A 149 -5.64 -8.04 1.35
C ILE A 149 -4.35 -8.79 1.04
N ASN A 150 -3.35 -8.06 0.56
CA ASN A 150 -2.01 -8.59 0.38
C ASN A 150 -1.31 -8.67 1.74
N GLN A 151 -0.78 -9.82 2.09
CA GLN A 151 0.07 -9.98 3.27
C GLN A 151 1.48 -9.53 2.93
N THR A 152 1.70 -8.22 2.98
CA THR A 152 3.00 -7.61 2.71
C THR A 152 3.99 -8.01 3.79
N SER A 153 5.16 -8.49 3.38
CA SER A 153 6.18 -8.97 4.30
C SER A 153 7.59 -8.54 3.87
N ALA A 154 8.48 -8.34 4.82
CA ALA A 154 9.87 -8.02 4.52
C ALA A 154 10.83 -8.63 5.54
N PHE A 155 12.03 -8.99 5.09
CA PHE A 155 13.17 -9.28 5.94
C PHE A 155 14.03 -8.04 6.06
N VAL A 156 14.14 -7.51 7.27
CA VAL A 156 14.89 -6.28 7.58
C VAL A 156 15.93 -6.53 8.65
N GLU A 157 17.11 -5.93 8.49
CA GLU A 157 18.20 -6.00 9.46
C GLU A 157 18.48 -4.59 9.99
N PRO A 158 18.07 -4.28 11.23
CA PRO A 158 18.47 -3.05 11.89
C PRO A 158 19.97 -3.06 12.19
N VAL A 159 20.64 -1.96 11.86
CA VAL A 159 22.06 -1.72 12.15
C VAL A 159 22.20 -0.36 12.82
N ALA A 160 22.87 -0.29 13.97
CA ALA A 160 23.19 0.97 14.64
C ALA A 160 24.63 0.95 15.13
N GLY A 161 25.37 2.04 14.86
CA GLY A 161 26.79 2.14 15.25
C GLY A 161 27.67 1.03 14.67
N GLY A 162 27.34 0.49 13.50
CA GLY A 162 28.06 -0.60 12.85
C GLY A 162 27.72 -2.00 13.42
N ARG A 163 26.84 -2.10 14.41
CA ARG A 163 26.39 -3.37 14.99
C ARG A 163 25.05 -3.80 14.38
N SER A 164 24.98 -5.05 13.90
CA SER A 164 23.74 -5.69 13.47
C SER A 164 22.94 -6.21 14.68
N TYR A 165 21.61 -6.04 14.62
CA TYR A 165 20.66 -6.58 15.58
C TYR A 165 19.94 -7.84 15.06
N GLY A 166 20.51 -8.47 14.04
CA GLY A 166 19.92 -9.64 13.39
C GLY A 166 18.87 -9.25 12.33
N THR A 167 18.48 -10.24 11.54
CA THR A 167 17.46 -10.07 10.50
C THR A 167 16.10 -10.48 11.06
N TRP A 168 15.14 -9.62 10.93
CA TRP A 168 13.78 -9.78 11.43
C TRP A 168 12.80 -9.94 10.26
N LEU A 169 11.81 -10.78 10.43
CA LEU A 169 10.63 -10.83 9.55
C LEU A 169 9.59 -9.86 10.12
N VAL A 170 9.19 -8.90 9.29
CA VAL A 170 8.07 -7.98 9.55
C VAL A 170 6.98 -8.27 8.54
N SER A 171 5.73 -8.33 8.99
CA SER A 171 4.56 -8.67 8.17
C SER A 171 3.31 -7.98 8.73
N VAL A 172 2.33 -7.76 7.85
CA VAL A 172 0.99 -7.28 8.20
C VAL A 172 0.15 -8.42 8.73
#